data_6080128f6c7b46bea0ae2377a0836d45
#
_entry.id   6080128f6c7b46bea0ae2377a0836d45
#
_cell.length_a   1.000
_cell.length_b   1.000
_cell.length_c   1.000
_cell.angle_alpha   90.00
_cell.angle_beta   90.00
_cell.angle_gamma   90.00
#
_symmetry.space_group_name_H-M   'P 1'
#
loop_
_entity.id
_entity.type
_entity.pdbx_description
1 polymer ?
#
loop_
_entity_poly.entity_id
_entity_poly.type
_entity_poly.pdbx_seq_one_letter_code
_entity_poly.pdbx_strand_id
1 'polypeptide(L)'
;MILAGEERARTITDKPVFIRGTGQALDGFQLTSLHEDYAHWPALKRAAESAYRMAGVGASDIDVAEVHDCFSIAELIAYEELGFCKKGEAGAFVAAGRSDYGGDVVVNPRGGLIGCGHPLGATGVAQAAEIFAQLRDEAGPRQVPGAAVALSHNNSGMGEHVVMIYGRDA
;
A
#
# COMPACT_ATOMS: atom_id res chain seq x y z
N MET A 1 -17.28 -1.12 -4.07
CA MET A 1 -16.32 -2.02 -4.76
C MET A 1 -17.02 -3.34 -5.05
N ILE A 2 -16.82 -3.92 -6.24
CA ILE A 2 -17.36 -5.20 -6.64
C ILE A 2 -16.18 -6.11 -6.97
N LEU A 3 -16.16 -7.31 -6.41
CA LEU A 3 -15.17 -8.34 -6.70
C LEU A 3 -15.80 -9.41 -7.59
N ALA A 4 -15.04 -9.90 -8.56
CA ALA A 4 -15.46 -10.95 -9.49
C ALA A 4 -14.27 -11.85 -9.82
N GLY A 5 -14.52 -13.08 -10.23
CA GLY A 5 -13.50 -13.92 -10.85
C GLY A 5 -13.00 -13.30 -12.17
N GLU A 6 -11.76 -13.59 -12.54
CA GLU A 6 -11.09 -12.98 -13.70
C GLU A 6 -11.92 -13.08 -14.99
N GLU A 7 -12.39 -14.27 -15.35
CA GLU A 7 -13.20 -14.47 -16.57
C GLU A 7 -14.43 -13.55 -16.58
N ARG A 8 -15.10 -13.44 -15.42
CA ARG A 8 -16.28 -12.58 -15.30
C ARG A 8 -15.90 -11.10 -15.38
N ALA A 9 -14.81 -10.68 -14.73
CA ALA A 9 -14.33 -9.30 -14.77
C ALA A 9 -14.07 -8.86 -16.22
N ARG A 10 -13.39 -9.68 -17.00
CA ARG A 10 -13.10 -9.43 -18.42
C ARG A 10 -14.36 -9.33 -19.32
N THR A 11 -15.50 -9.90 -18.91
CA THR A 11 -16.78 -9.71 -19.64
C THR A 11 -17.51 -8.43 -19.27
N ILE A 12 -17.13 -7.78 -18.15
CA ILE A 12 -17.82 -6.59 -17.64
C ILE A 12 -17.07 -5.30 -18.03
N THR A 13 -15.73 -5.35 -18.12
CA THR A 13 -14.90 -4.18 -18.40
C THR A 13 -13.68 -4.58 -19.23
N ASP A 14 -13.21 -3.66 -20.05
CA ASP A 14 -11.96 -3.72 -20.80
C ASP A 14 -10.74 -3.32 -19.98
N LYS A 15 -10.96 -2.72 -18.79
CA LYS A 15 -9.93 -2.31 -17.84
C LYS A 15 -10.14 -2.95 -16.47
N PRO A 16 -10.07 -4.28 -16.33
CA PRO A 16 -10.12 -4.91 -15.01
C PRO A 16 -8.87 -4.58 -14.20
N VAL A 17 -9.01 -4.49 -12.89
CA VAL A 17 -7.88 -4.39 -11.94
C VAL A 17 -7.82 -5.69 -11.16
N PHE A 18 -6.66 -6.32 -11.15
CA PHE A 18 -6.46 -7.62 -10.52
C PHE A 18 -5.84 -7.47 -9.15
N ILE A 19 -6.31 -8.25 -8.17
CA ILE A 19 -5.60 -8.49 -6.92
C ILE A 19 -4.59 -9.60 -7.21
N ARG A 20 -3.31 -9.24 -7.31
CA ARG A 20 -2.23 -10.15 -7.68
C ARG A 20 -1.60 -10.86 -6.48
N GLY A 21 -1.63 -10.21 -5.32
CA GLY A 21 -1.04 -10.77 -4.13
C GLY A 21 -1.64 -10.19 -2.86
N THR A 22 -1.65 -11.00 -1.81
CA THR A 22 -2.09 -10.60 -0.48
C THR A 22 -1.16 -11.15 0.57
N GLY A 23 -0.97 -10.40 1.64
CA GLY A 23 -0.25 -10.84 2.83
C GLY A 23 -0.87 -10.24 4.08
N GLN A 24 -0.94 -11.03 5.12
CA GLN A 24 -1.44 -10.61 6.42
C GLN A 24 -0.54 -11.21 7.50
N ALA A 25 -0.20 -10.42 8.51
CA ALA A 25 0.54 -10.88 9.67
C ALA A 25 0.19 -10.06 10.91
N LEU A 26 0.40 -10.66 12.07
CA LEU A 26 0.15 -10.09 13.38
C LEU A 26 1.37 -10.32 14.26
N ASP A 27 1.83 -9.30 14.99
CA ASP A 27 2.97 -9.40 15.92
C ASP A 27 2.58 -9.41 17.40
N GLY A 28 1.34 -9.18 17.74
CA GLY A 28 0.88 -9.20 19.11
C GLY A 28 -0.51 -8.61 19.27
N PHE A 29 -1.08 -8.77 20.46
CA PHE A 29 -2.45 -8.37 20.72
C PHE A 29 -2.57 -7.01 21.41
N GLN A 30 -1.47 -6.47 21.92
CA GLN A 30 -1.45 -5.20 22.63
C GLN A 30 -0.30 -4.32 22.14
N LEU A 31 -0.57 -3.04 21.96
CA LEU A 31 0.42 -2.05 21.56
C LEU A 31 1.63 -2.03 22.52
N THR A 32 1.39 -2.29 23.80
CA THR A 32 2.41 -2.33 24.85
C THR A 32 3.23 -3.61 24.90
N SER A 33 2.83 -4.67 24.22
CA SER A 33 3.57 -5.93 24.08
C SER A 33 4.38 -5.99 22.77
N LEU A 34 4.26 -4.95 21.96
CA LEU A 34 4.97 -4.82 20.71
C LEU A 34 6.36 -4.24 20.97
N HIS A 35 7.33 -5.14 21.12
CA HIS A 35 8.73 -4.89 20.83
C HIS A 35 9.54 -3.91 21.71
N GLU A 36 10.79 -4.27 21.90
CA GLU A 36 11.88 -3.41 22.36
C GLU A 36 12.17 -2.27 21.37
N ASP A 37 11.75 -2.37 20.12
CA ASP A 37 11.92 -1.37 19.07
C ASP A 37 10.58 -1.03 18.38
N TYR A 38 9.98 0.09 18.75
CA TYR A 38 8.74 0.60 18.17
C TYR A 38 8.88 1.09 16.71
N ALA A 39 10.10 1.30 16.23
CA ALA A 39 10.36 1.67 14.85
C ALA A 39 10.52 0.47 13.92
N HIS A 40 10.30 -0.74 14.42
CA HIS A 40 10.40 -1.97 13.65
C HIS A 40 9.08 -2.74 13.70
N TRP A 41 8.49 -3.02 12.52
CA TRP A 41 7.23 -3.74 12.39
C TRP A 41 7.40 -5.05 11.61
N PRO A 42 7.89 -6.12 12.27
CA PRO A 42 8.17 -7.40 11.62
C PRO A 42 6.93 -8.03 10.96
N ALA A 43 5.73 -7.79 11.51
CA ALA A 43 4.49 -8.24 10.88
C ALA A 43 4.26 -7.57 9.53
N LEU A 44 4.50 -6.25 9.42
CA LEU A 44 4.38 -5.57 8.14
C LEU A 44 5.36 -6.15 7.11
N LYS A 45 6.61 -6.37 7.49
CA LYS A 45 7.60 -6.98 6.61
C LYS A 45 7.17 -8.37 6.13
N ARG A 46 6.71 -9.24 7.03
CA ARG A 46 6.21 -10.58 6.65
C ARG A 46 4.98 -10.51 5.73
N ALA A 47 4.04 -9.60 6.01
CA ALA A 47 2.88 -9.38 5.16
C ALA A 47 3.29 -8.91 3.76
N ALA A 48 4.21 -7.94 3.67
CA ALA A 48 4.74 -7.44 2.41
C ALA A 48 5.45 -8.54 1.61
N GLU A 49 6.38 -9.29 2.23
CA GLU A 49 7.09 -10.39 1.59
C GLU A 49 6.14 -11.46 1.04
N SER A 50 5.04 -11.75 1.77
CA SER A 50 4.03 -12.70 1.31
C SER A 50 3.27 -12.17 0.09
N ALA A 51 2.83 -10.90 0.13
CA ALA A 51 2.12 -10.26 -0.97
C ALA A 51 2.99 -10.15 -2.23
N TYR A 52 4.23 -9.70 -2.09
CA TYR A 52 5.19 -9.59 -3.20
C TYR A 52 5.47 -10.95 -3.84
N ARG A 53 5.74 -11.97 -3.03
CA ARG A 53 5.99 -13.33 -3.54
C ARG A 53 4.79 -13.87 -4.31
N MET A 54 3.55 -13.66 -3.82
CA MET A 54 2.33 -14.10 -4.49
C MET A 54 2.13 -13.37 -5.83
N ALA A 55 2.41 -12.08 -5.86
CA ALA A 55 2.26 -11.24 -7.05
C ALA A 55 3.42 -11.41 -8.06
N GLY A 56 4.54 -12.00 -7.67
CA GLY A 56 5.73 -12.13 -8.50
C GLY A 56 6.45 -10.80 -8.76
N VAL A 57 6.39 -9.85 -7.80
CA VAL A 57 6.98 -8.52 -7.90
C VAL A 57 7.81 -8.19 -6.66
N GLY A 58 8.59 -7.12 -6.71
CA GLY A 58 9.31 -6.54 -5.58
C GLY A 58 8.88 -5.10 -5.27
N ALA A 59 9.45 -4.53 -4.22
CA ALA A 59 9.15 -3.16 -3.82
C ALA A 59 9.48 -2.13 -4.93
N SER A 60 10.51 -2.38 -5.74
CA SER A 60 10.91 -1.51 -6.85
C SER A 60 9.97 -1.53 -8.06
N ASP A 61 9.02 -2.46 -8.08
CA ASP A 61 8.05 -2.58 -9.17
C ASP A 61 6.74 -1.83 -8.86
N ILE A 62 6.63 -1.24 -7.67
CA ILE A 62 5.44 -0.52 -7.22
C ILE A 62 5.47 0.92 -7.73
N ASP A 63 4.50 1.30 -8.56
CA ASP A 63 4.37 2.65 -9.10
C ASP A 63 3.62 3.59 -8.14
N VAL A 64 2.59 3.07 -7.46
CA VAL A 64 1.76 3.83 -6.53
C VAL A 64 1.40 3.01 -5.30
N ALA A 65 1.44 3.62 -4.13
CA ALA A 65 1.08 2.97 -2.88
C ALA A 65 0.12 3.83 -2.04
N GLU A 66 -0.87 3.19 -1.45
CA GLU A 66 -1.71 3.75 -0.38
C GLU A 66 -1.29 3.08 0.93
N VAL A 67 -0.56 3.80 1.78
CA VAL A 67 -0.09 3.30 3.08
C VAL A 67 -0.92 3.85 4.23
N HIS A 68 -0.87 3.18 5.37
CA HIS A 68 -1.63 3.57 6.57
C HIS A 68 -0.86 4.62 7.38
N ASP A 69 -1.05 5.88 7.03
CA ASP A 69 -0.43 7.06 7.62
C ASP A 69 -1.28 7.69 8.73
N CYS A 70 -1.86 6.89 9.62
CA CYS A 70 -2.62 7.44 10.76
C CYS A 70 -1.80 8.40 11.63
N PHE A 71 -0.48 8.27 11.60
CA PHE A 71 0.53 9.19 12.11
C PHE A 71 1.68 9.28 11.11
N SER A 72 2.31 10.45 11.00
CA SER A 72 3.45 10.65 10.07
C SER A 72 4.60 9.68 10.29
N ILE A 73 4.90 9.32 11.54
CA ILE A 73 5.93 8.31 11.84
C ILE A 73 5.54 6.91 11.34
N ALA A 74 4.26 6.58 11.32
CA ALA A 74 3.77 5.29 10.81
C ALA A 74 4.06 5.15 9.32
N GLU A 75 3.92 6.23 8.56
CA GLU A 75 4.26 6.27 7.14
C GLU A 75 5.76 6.04 6.90
N LEU A 76 6.62 6.69 7.67
CA LEU A 76 8.07 6.51 7.56
C LEU A 76 8.49 5.06 7.87
N ILE A 77 7.95 4.46 8.93
CA ILE A 77 8.21 3.06 9.26
C ILE A 77 7.70 2.14 8.13
N ALA A 78 6.51 2.44 7.58
CA ALA A 78 5.96 1.65 6.49
C ALA A 78 6.86 1.66 5.24
N TYR A 79 7.50 2.79 4.89
CA TYR A 79 8.43 2.85 3.76
C TYR A 79 9.60 1.88 3.91
N GLU A 80 10.15 1.79 5.12
CA GLU A 80 11.27 0.89 5.44
C GLU A 80 10.84 -0.57 5.42
N GLU A 81 9.72 -0.90 6.06
CA GLU A 81 9.26 -2.29 6.18
C GLU A 81 8.66 -2.84 4.87
N LEU A 82 8.10 -1.97 4.02
CA LEU A 82 7.66 -2.30 2.68
C LEU A 82 8.83 -2.43 1.68
N GLY A 83 10.02 -1.95 2.06
CA GLY A 83 11.22 -2.04 1.25
C GLY A 83 11.39 -0.93 0.23
N PHE A 84 10.69 0.20 0.34
CA PHE A 84 10.87 1.37 -0.53
C PHE A 84 12.20 2.08 -0.26
N CYS A 85 12.71 1.99 0.97
CA CYS A 85 14.04 2.44 1.37
C CYS A 85 14.62 1.52 2.44
N LYS A 86 15.91 1.69 2.76
CA LYS A 86 16.56 0.92 3.82
C LYS A 86 16.18 1.46 5.20
N LYS A 87 16.37 0.62 6.21
CA LYS A 87 16.15 0.99 7.61
C LYS A 87 16.95 2.25 7.99
N GLY A 88 16.27 3.23 8.59
CA GLY A 88 16.83 4.52 8.97
C GLY A 88 16.91 5.55 7.83
N GLU A 89 16.50 5.23 6.63
CA GLU A 89 16.59 6.12 5.46
C GLU A 89 15.27 6.81 5.09
N ALA A 90 14.14 6.49 5.74
CA ALA A 90 12.83 7.00 5.35
C ALA A 90 12.75 8.53 5.35
N GLY A 91 13.33 9.18 6.33
CA GLY A 91 13.39 10.66 6.38
C GLY A 91 14.13 11.27 5.19
N ALA A 92 15.29 10.70 4.83
CA ALA A 92 16.06 11.14 3.66
C ALA A 92 15.34 10.81 2.34
N PHE A 93 14.65 9.67 2.28
CA PHE A 93 13.83 9.26 1.14
C PHE A 93 12.74 10.28 0.83
N VAL A 94 11.99 10.71 1.85
CA VAL A 94 10.96 11.74 1.73
C VAL A 94 11.56 13.10 1.39
N ALA A 95 12.62 13.51 2.09
CA ALA A 95 13.27 14.80 1.86
C ALA A 95 13.83 14.93 0.42
N ALA A 96 14.19 13.81 -0.20
CA ALA A 96 14.64 13.77 -1.60
C ALA A 96 13.49 13.69 -2.62
N GLY A 97 12.22 13.72 -2.18
CA GLY A 97 11.05 13.63 -3.06
C GLY A 97 10.84 12.26 -3.70
N ARG A 98 11.48 11.20 -3.17
CA ARG A 98 11.42 9.86 -3.76
C ARG A 98 10.07 9.17 -3.56
N SER A 99 9.25 9.66 -2.61
CA SER A 99 7.86 9.20 -2.37
C SER A 99 6.81 10.08 -3.04
N ASP A 100 7.20 11.06 -3.85
CA ASP A 100 6.31 12.01 -4.50
C ASP A 100 6.27 11.79 -6.03
N TYR A 101 5.46 12.56 -6.74
CA TYR A 101 5.35 12.51 -8.19
C TYR A 101 6.71 12.71 -8.87
N GLY A 102 7.08 11.76 -9.72
CA GLY A 102 8.40 11.73 -10.38
C GLY A 102 9.51 11.13 -9.54
N GLY A 103 9.21 10.66 -8.32
CA GLY A 103 10.11 9.86 -7.49
C GLY A 103 10.11 8.39 -7.84
N ASP A 104 10.53 7.56 -6.88
CA ASP A 104 10.66 6.10 -7.06
C ASP A 104 9.28 5.41 -6.98
N VAL A 105 8.42 5.89 -6.09
CA VAL A 105 7.05 5.42 -5.87
C VAL A 105 6.19 6.59 -5.42
N VAL A 106 4.99 6.74 -5.97
CA VAL A 106 4.07 7.78 -5.48
C VAL A 106 3.26 7.22 -4.31
N VAL A 107 3.40 7.82 -3.13
CA VAL A 107 2.71 7.36 -1.92
C VAL A 107 1.58 8.30 -1.55
N ASN A 108 0.43 7.71 -1.22
CA ASN A 108 -0.77 8.43 -0.76
C ASN A 108 -1.20 9.59 -1.68
N PRO A 109 -1.34 9.39 -3.01
CA PRO A 109 -1.71 10.47 -3.94
C PRO A 109 -3.05 11.11 -3.61
N ARG A 110 -3.92 10.40 -2.91
CA ARG A 110 -5.21 10.90 -2.41
C ARG A 110 -5.06 11.84 -1.20
N GLY A 111 -3.93 11.84 -0.51
CA GLY A 111 -3.66 12.59 0.71
C GLY A 111 -3.58 11.75 1.98
N GLY A 112 -3.66 10.43 1.85
CA GLY A 112 -3.60 9.48 2.95
C GLY A 112 -4.73 9.63 3.98
N LEU A 113 -4.56 9.00 5.13
CA LEU A 113 -5.49 9.12 6.25
C LEU A 113 -5.42 10.51 6.90
N ILE A 114 -4.22 11.10 6.94
CA ILE A 114 -4.01 12.44 7.49
C ILE A 114 -4.79 13.49 6.69
N GLY A 115 -4.75 13.41 5.35
CA GLY A 115 -5.41 14.39 4.48
C GLY A 115 -6.89 14.13 4.24
N CYS A 116 -7.31 12.85 4.17
CA CYS A 116 -8.67 12.46 3.78
C CYS A 116 -9.55 11.95 4.92
N GLY A 117 -8.97 11.77 6.13
CA GLY A 117 -9.66 11.20 7.28
C GLY A 117 -9.56 9.68 7.37
N HIS A 118 -9.84 9.15 8.56
CA HIS A 118 -9.66 7.75 8.90
C HIS A 118 -10.93 7.12 9.49
N PRO A 119 -11.98 6.87 8.69
CA PRO A 119 -13.12 6.08 9.16
C PRO A 119 -12.71 4.61 9.23
N LEU A 120 -12.48 4.09 10.43
CA LEU A 120 -11.79 2.82 10.73
C LEU A 120 -12.22 1.64 9.86
N GLY A 121 -13.52 1.43 9.68
CA GLY A 121 -14.05 0.32 8.86
C GLY A 121 -14.00 0.58 7.34
N ALA A 122 -13.70 1.80 6.90
CA ALA A 122 -13.75 2.18 5.47
C ALA A 122 -12.38 2.48 4.86
N THR A 123 -11.34 2.71 5.66
CA THR A 123 -10.02 3.13 5.18
C THR A 123 -9.44 2.16 4.15
N GLY A 124 -9.42 0.86 4.42
CA GLY A 124 -8.89 -0.12 3.46
C GLY A 124 -9.68 -0.16 2.14
N VAL A 125 -10.99 0.07 2.19
CA VAL A 125 -11.82 0.17 0.98
C VAL A 125 -11.50 1.46 0.22
N ALA A 126 -11.26 2.57 0.93
CA ALA A 126 -10.89 3.85 0.32
C ALA A 126 -9.51 3.77 -0.37
N GLN A 127 -8.52 3.12 0.25
CA GLN A 127 -7.22 2.83 -0.35
C GLN A 127 -7.38 2.00 -1.64
N ALA A 128 -8.14 0.91 -1.57
CA ALA A 128 -8.41 0.08 -2.75
C ALA A 128 -9.17 0.84 -3.87
N ALA A 129 -10.06 1.76 -3.51
CA ALA A 129 -10.78 2.58 -4.48
C ALA A 129 -9.87 3.57 -5.20
N GLU A 130 -8.93 4.22 -4.49
CA GLU A 130 -7.92 5.08 -5.12
C GLU A 130 -7.02 4.27 -6.06
N ILE A 131 -6.49 3.14 -5.60
CA ILE A 131 -5.67 2.25 -6.43
C ILE A 131 -6.44 1.80 -7.68
N PHE A 132 -7.71 1.45 -7.53
CA PHE A 132 -8.55 1.09 -8.66
C PHE A 132 -8.66 2.23 -9.70
N ALA A 133 -8.83 3.47 -9.23
CA ALA A 133 -8.88 4.64 -10.10
C ALA A 133 -7.51 4.89 -10.78
N GLN A 134 -6.42 4.76 -10.04
CA GLN A 134 -5.05 4.94 -10.56
C GLN A 134 -4.74 3.93 -11.67
N LEU A 135 -4.99 2.66 -11.43
CA LEU A 135 -4.69 1.59 -12.41
C LEU A 135 -5.62 1.61 -13.64
N ARG A 136 -6.71 2.38 -13.62
CA ARG A 136 -7.63 2.57 -14.74
C ARG A 136 -7.43 3.87 -15.52
N ASP A 137 -6.47 4.70 -15.08
CA ASP A 137 -6.26 6.07 -15.57
C ASP A 137 -7.50 6.98 -15.32
N GLU A 138 -8.17 6.79 -14.18
CA GLU A 138 -9.40 7.49 -13.80
C GLU A 138 -9.23 8.36 -12.54
N ALA A 139 -8.00 8.54 -12.03
CA ALA A 139 -7.74 9.32 -10.82
C ALA A 139 -7.75 10.85 -11.02
N GLY A 140 -7.96 11.32 -12.26
CA GLY A 140 -8.03 12.75 -12.59
C GLY A 140 -6.74 13.49 -12.25
N PRO A 141 -6.80 14.63 -11.51
CA PRO A 141 -5.58 15.40 -11.19
C PRO A 141 -4.55 14.67 -10.34
N ARG A 142 -4.94 13.59 -9.68
CA ARG A 142 -4.05 12.76 -8.85
C ARG A 142 -3.41 11.60 -9.61
N GLN A 143 -3.65 11.51 -10.91
CA GLN A 143 -3.18 10.38 -11.71
C GLN A 143 -1.66 10.27 -11.68
N VAL A 144 -1.16 9.10 -11.33
CA VAL A 144 0.25 8.71 -11.51
C VAL A 144 0.40 8.17 -12.93
N PRO A 145 1.13 8.88 -13.80
CA PRO A 145 1.24 8.48 -15.21
C PRO A 145 1.91 7.11 -15.35
N GLY A 146 1.25 6.22 -16.09
CA GLY A 146 1.83 4.91 -16.41
C GLY A 146 1.75 3.86 -15.30
N ALA A 147 1.11 4.16 -14.16
CA ALA A 147 0.99 3.22 -13.05
C ALA A 147 0.38 1.89 -13.52
N ALA A 148 1.09 0.79 -13.32
CA ALA A 148 0.71 -0.56 -13.71
C ALA A 148 0.62 -1.52 -12.52
N VAL A 149 1.43 -1.29 -11.49
CA VAL A 149 1.46 -2.09 -10.25
C VAL A 149 1.27 -1.18 -9.05
N ALA A 150 0.38 -1.54 -8.17
CA ALA A 150 0.05 -0.75 -6.99
C ALA A 150 0.02 -1.58 -5.72
N LEU A 151 0.22 -0.91 -4.58
CA LEU A 151 0.19 -1.52 -3.25
C LEU A 151 -0.78 -0.79 -2.34
N SER A 152 -1.56 -1.52 -1.54
CA SER A 152 -2.19 -0.97 -0.33
C SER A 152 -1.64 -1.64 0.91
N HIS A 153 -1.36 -0.83 1.94
CA HIS A 153 -1.04 -1.28 3.27
C HIS A 153 -2.05 -0.69 4.26
N ASN A 154 -2.68 -1.57 5.03
CA ASN A 154 -3.55 -1.18 6.13
C ASN A 154 -3.10 -1.85 7.41
N ASN A 155 -3.21 -1.15 8.54
CA ASN A 155 -2.94 -1.76 9.84
C ASN A 155 -4.09 -1.51 10.83
N SER A 156 -4.20 -2.39 11.82
CA SER A 156 -4.97 -2.15 13.02
C SER A 156 -4.04 -1.68 14.14
N GLY A 157 -4.56 -0.90 15.08
CA GLY A 157 -3.81 -0.46 16.27
C GLY A 157 -3.33 -1.60 17.18
N MET A 158 -3.59 -2.84 16.79
CA MET A 158 -3.21 -4.07 17.51
C MET A 158 -2.09 -4.85 16.82
N GLY A 159 -1.31 -4.20 15.97
CA GLY A 159 -0.13 -4.80 15.31
C GLY A 159 -0.46 -5.77 14.18
N GLU A 160 -1.69 -5.77 13.68
CA GLU A 160 -2.06 -6.51 12.48
C GLU A 160 -1.79 -5.65 11.24
N HIS A 161 -1.14 -6.24 10.26
CA HIS A 161 -0.84 -5.60 8.98
C HIS A 161 -1.37 -6.44 7.82
N VAL A 162 -2.01 -5.76 6.89
CA VAL A 162 -2.50 -6.33 5.63
C VAL A 162 -1.86 -5.57 4.47
N VAL A 163 -1.25 -6.30 3.55
CA VAL A 163 -0.67 -5.76 2.31
C VAL A 163 -1.34 -6.44 1.13
N MET A 164 -1.76 -5.65 0.15
CA MET A 164 -2.33 -6.15 -1.09
C MET A 164 -1.60 -5.54 -2.29
N ILE A 165 -1.32 -6.35 -3.29
CA ILE A 165 -0.74 -5.94 -4.56
C ILE A 165 -1.82 -6.03 -5.64
N TYR A 166 -1.88 -4.98 -6.45
CA TYR A 166 -2.83 -4.84 -7.55
C TYR A 166 -2.07 -4.62 -8.86
N GLY A 167 -2.69 -5.00 -9.97
CA GLY A 167 -2.10 -4.78 -11.29
C GLY A 167 -3.16 -4.61 -12.37
N ARG A 168 -2.73 -4.05 -13.51
CA ARG A 168 -3.53 -3.99 -14.74
C ARG A 168 -3.62 -5.36 -15.40
N ASP A 169 -2.61 -6.20 -15.17
CA ASP A 169 -2.52 -7.58 -15.67
C ASP A 169 -2.62 -8.56 -14.50
N ALA A 170 -3.09 -9.79 -14.79
CA ALA A 170 -3.28 -10.87 -13.82
C ALA A 170 -1.97 -11.52 -13.37
#